data_c480c9c8bb6204b4b057b0f5c83005ad
#
_entry.id   c480c9c8bb6204b4b057b0f5c83005ad
#
_cell.length_a   1.000
_cell.length_b   1.000
_cell.length_c   1.000
_cell.angle_alpha   90.00
_cell.angle_beta   90.00
_cell.angle_gamma   90.00
#
_symmetry.space_group_name_H-M   'P 1'
#
loop_
_entity.id
_entity.type
_entity.pdbx_description
1 polymer ?
#
loop_
_entity_poly.entity_id
_entity_poly.type
_entity_poly.pdbx_seq_one_letter_code
_entity_poly.pdbx_strand_id
1 'polypeptide(L)'
;EDALLNAYQKTDNPLRGVKVEIDRKTGRVAVLAPEFDDDDNVIGYYDDTPDDFGRVAASTARQVIFQRIREAEDDQKYGHFSGTEGDILTGVIQADRDSRAVRVDLGSLEAIMPLAEQVPGEDYSHGKRLKVYVVSVRRELRGPQVVVSRTHPNLVRKLFALEVPEIAQGVV
;
A
#
# COMPACT_ATOMS: atom_id res chain seq x y z
N GLU A 1 7.40 1.03 -19.92
CA GLU A 1 7.13 0.52 -21.28
C GLU A 1 5.96 -0.45 -21.27
N ASP A 2 5.94 -1.50 -20.41
CA ASP A 2 4.87 -2.51 -20.33
C ASP A 2 3.48 -1.90 -20.06
N ALA A 3 3.38 -0.90 -19.21
CA ALA A 3 2.11 -0.23 -18.91
C ALA A 3 1.57 0.57 -20.12
N LEU A 4 2.46 1.11 -20.94
CA LEU A 4 2.10 1.80 -22.18
C LEU A 4 1.73 0.82 -23.27
N LEU A 5 2.38 -0.32 -23.35
CA LEU A 5 1.99 -1.42 -24.23
C LEU A 5 0.57 -1.90 -23.89
N ASN A 6 0.26 -2.11 -22.62
CA ASN A 6 -1.08 -2.46 -22.16
C ASN A 6 -2.11 -1.36 -22.47
N ALA A 7 -1.71 -0.09 -22.43
CA ALA A 7 -2.57 1.02 -22.80
C ALA A 7 -2.85 1.05 -24.31
N TYR A 8 -1.83 0.78 -25.14
CA TYR A 8 -1.98 0.65 -26.58
C TYR A 8 -2.91 -0.52 -26.97
N GLN A 9 -2.79 -1.66 -26.30
CA GLN A 9 -3.65 -2.83 -26.54
C GLN A 9 -5.15 -2.58 -26.25
N LYS A 10 -5.47 -1.51 -25.55
CA LYS A 10 -6.86 -1.08 -25.25
C LYS A 10 -7.39 -0.04 -26.24
N THR A 11 -6.61 0.37 -27.22
CA THR A 11 -7.08 1.24 -28.32
C THR A 11 -7.96 0.46 -29.31
N ASP A 12 -8.66 1.16 -30.17
CA ASP A 12 -9.68 0.56 -31.05
C ASP A 12 -9.13 -0.43 -32.08
N ASN A 13 -7.84 -0.39 -32.40
CA ASN A 13 -7.24 -1.30 -33.39
C ASN A 13 -5.78 -1.64 -33.06
N PRO A 14 -5.53 -2.44 -32.01
CA PRO A 14 -4.15 -2.75 -31.58
C PRO A 14 -3.52 -3.79 -32.52
N LEU A 15 -2.33 -3.49 -33.05
CA LEU A 15 -1.52 -4.42 -33.77
C LEU A 15 -0.83 -5.44 -32.87
N ARG A 16 -0.57 -6.64 -33.35
CA ARG A 16 0.16 -7.66 -32.58
C ARG A 16 1.67 -7.49 -32.72
N GLY A 17 2.41 -7.86 -31.64
CA GLY A 17 3.87 -7.85 -31.68
C GLY A 17 4.50 -6.45 -31.56
N VAL A 18 3.72 -5.44 -31.23
CA VAL A 18 4.14 -4.04 -31.09
C VAL A 18 5.07 -3.87 -29.90
N LYS A 19 6.06 -2.99 -30.04
CA LYS A 19 6.93 -2.50 -28.95
C LYS A 19 6.63 -1.03 -28.68
N VAL A 20 6.70 -0.63 -27.42
CA VAL A 20 6.59 0.77 -27.04
C VAL A 20 7.93 1.23 -26.49
N GLU A 21 8.48 2.27 -27.08
CA GLU A 21 9.74 2.88 -26.65
C GLU A 21 9.51 4.29 -26.13
N ILE A 22 10.29 4.66 -25.12
CA ILE A 22 10.29 6.02 -24.56
C ILE A 22 11.66 6.62 -24.77
N ASP A 23 11.73 7.71 -25.52
CA ASP A 23 12.95 8.51 -25.58
C ASP A 23 13.17 9.21 -24.26
N ARG A 24 14.20 8.80 -23.54
CA ARG A 24 14.54 9.32 -22.19
C ARG A 24 14.93 10.80 -22.18
N LYS A 25 15.33 11.36 -23.32
CA LYS A 25 15.74 12.77 -23.42
C LYS A 25 14.56 13.69 -23.69
N THR A 26 13.68 13.29 -24.58
CA THR A 26 12.55 14.12 -25.03
C THR A 26 11.24 13.76 -24.36
N GLY A 27 11.14 12.57 -23.74
CA GLY A 27 9.90 12.01 -23.20
C GLY A 27 8.90 11.58 -24.28
N ARG A 28 9.31 11.58 -25.55
CA ARG A 28 8.46 11.08 -26.64
C ARG A 28 8.26 9.58 -26.52
N VAL A 29 7.03 9.16 -26.74
CA VAL A 29 6.64 7.76 -26.80
C VAL A 29 6.41 7.39 -28.24
N ALA A 30 7.04 6.32 -28.71
CA ALA A 30 6.85 5.74 -30.04
C ALA A 30 6.28 4.33 -29.89
N VAL A 31 5.30 4.02 -30.72
CA VAL A 31 4.71 2.69 -30.86
C VAL A 31 5.27 2.09 -32.14
N LEU A 32 6.08 1.05 -32.00
CA LEU A 32 6.78 0.41 -33.10
C LEU A 32 6.07 -0.90 -33.47
N ALA A 33 5.45 -0.93 -34.65
CA ALA A 33 4.81 -2.11 -35.17
C ALA A 33 5.82 -2.96 -35.98
N PRO A 34 5.78 -4.30 -35.85
CA PRO A 34 6.66 -5.17 -36.64
C PRO A 34 6.25 -5.21 -38.10
N GLU A 35 7.22 -5.19 -38.97
CA GLU A 35 7.08 -5.48 -40.39
C GLU A 35 7.47 -6.94 -40.63
N PHE A 36 6.61 -7.69 -41.34
CA PHE A 36 6.79 -9.11 -41.58
C PHE A 36 7.13 -9.37 -43.05
N ASP A 37 7.93 -10.39 -43.28
CA ASP A 37 8.15 -10.95 -44.63
C ASP A 37 7.04 -11.96 -45.01
N ASP A 38 7.15 -12.53 -46.22
CA ASP A 38 6.20 -13.54 -46.75
C ASP A 38 6.21 -14.84 -45.89
N ASP A 39 7.22 -15.06 -45.07
CA ASP A 39 7.39 -16.23 -44.19
C ASP A 39 7.05 -15.92 -42.71
N ASP A 40 6.35 -14.81 -42.43
CA ASP A 40 5.97 -14.36 -41.07
C ASP A 40 7.17 -14.03 -40.14
N ASN A 41 8.36 -13.77 -40.67
CA ASN A 41 9.49 -13.30 -39.86
C ASN A 41 9.50 -11.77 -39.77
N VAL A 42 9.88 -11.26 -38.61
CA VAL A 42 10.01 -9.80 -38.37
C VAL A 42 11.27 -9.31 -39.06
N ILE A 43 11.12 -8.50 -40.13
CA ILE A 43 12.22 -7.88 -40.88
C ILE A 43 12.56 -6.48 -40.45
N GLY A 44 11.65 -5.80 -39.76
CA GLY A 44 11.83 -4.44 -39.31
C GLY A 44 10.74 -3.97 -38.34
N TYR A 45 10.82 -2.71 -37.98
CA TYR A 45 9.79 -2.00 -37.18
C TYR A 45 9.53 -0.65 -37.84
N TYR A 46 8.28 -0.24 -37.91
CA TYR A 46 7.87 1.10 -38.32
C TYR A 46 7.07 1.80 -37.24
N ASP A 47 7.06 3.13 -37.29
CA ASP A 47 6.33 3.96 -36.32
C ASP A 47 4.83 3.94 -36.66
N ASP A 48 4.04 3.36 -35.76
CA ASP A 48 2.57 3.27 -35.84
C ASP A 48 1.95 4.01 -34.65
N THR A 49 2.59 5.07 -34.19
CA THR A 49 2.11 5.84 -33.04
C THR A 49 0.82 6.57 -33.38
N PRO A 50 -0.33 6.24 -32.75
CA PRO A 50 -1.56 6.98 -32.97
C PRO A 50 -1.42 8.45 -32.56
N ASP A 51 -2.05 9.37 -33.29
CA ASP A 51 -1.98 10.82 -33.05
C ASP A 51 -2.34 11.22 -31.62
N ASP A 52 -3.31 10.54 -31.01
CA ASP A 52 -3.78 10.79 -29.63
C ASP A 52 -3.02 10.00 -28.56
N PHE A 53 -2.08 9.12 -28.96
CA PHE A 53 -1.41 8.21 -28.04
C PHE A 53 -0.55 8.96 -26.99
N GLY A 54 -0.02 10.11 -27.33
CA GLY A 54 0.72 10.96 -26.40
C GLY A 54 -0.07 11.33 -25.14
N ARG A 55 -1.39 11.59 -25.29
CA ARG A 55 -2.29 11.88 -24.18
C ARG A 55 -2.57 10.64 -23.33
N VAL A 56 -2.82 9.51 -23.96
CA VAL A 56 -3.02 8.21 -23.29
C VAL A 56 -1.76 7.81 -22.55
N ALA A 57 -0.60 7.91 -23.20
CA ALA A 57 0.71 7.63 -22.62
C ALA A 57 0.98 8.50 -21.37
N ALA A 58 0.71 9.81 -21.44
CA ALA A 58 0.90 10.72 -20.31
C ALA A 58 0.00 10.38 -19.12
N SER A 59 -1.28 10.03 -19.36
CA SER A 59 -2.22 9.64 -18.30
C SER A 59 -1.81 8.30 -17.67
N THR A 60 -1.42 7.32 -18.47
CA THR A 60 -0.94 6.02 -18.02
C THR A 60 0.35 6.14 -17.22
N ALA A 61 1.32 6.91 -17.71
CA ALA A 61 2.57 7.17 -17.01
C ALA A 61 2.31 7.80 -15.63
N ARG A 62 1.43 8.81 -15.55
CA ARG A 62 1.02 9.41 -14.29
C ARG A 62 0.43 8.38 -13.33
N GLN A 63 -0.48 7.54 -13.80
CA GLN A 63 -1.13 6.50 -12.99
C GLN A 63 -0.09 5.50 -12.45
N VAL A 64 0.84 5.03 -13.30
CA VAL A 64 1.89 4.10 -12.90
C VAL A 64 2.86 4.73 -11.90
N ILE A 65 3.24 5.99 -12.09
CA ILE A 65 4.10 6.71 -11.15
C ILE A 65 3.43 6.81 -9.78
N PHE A 66 2.15 7.23 -9.72
CA PHE A 66 1.42 7.30 -8.45
C PHE A 66 1.24 5.92 -7.79
N GLN A 67 1.02 4.88 -8.60
CA GLN A 67 0.95 3.52 -8.07
C GLN A 67 2.29 3.11 -7.44
N ARG A 68 3.43 3.34 -8.11
CA ARG A 68 4.76 3.02 -7.58
C ARG A 68 5.13 3.81 -6.34
N ILE A 69 4.72 5.08 -6.29
CA ILE A 69 4.91 5.91 -5.08
C ILE A 69 4.14 5.30 -3.91
N ARG A 70 2.86 4.95 -4.09
CA ARG A 70 2.05 4.32 -3.04
C ARG A 70 2.63 2.98 -2.59
N GLU A 71 3.04 2.12 -3.53
CA GLU A 71 3.70 0.84 -3.20
C GLU A 71 4.95 1.05 -2.34
N ALA A 72 5.79 2.04 -2.69
CA ALA A 72 6.99 2.37 -1.92
C ALA A 72 6.65 2.94 -0.53
N GLU A 73 5.64 3.80 -0.41
CA GLU A 73 5.15 4.31 0.87
C GLU A 73 4.59 3.18 1.75
N ASP A 74 3.83 2.26 1.16
CA ASP A 74 3.25 1.11 1.86
C ASP A 74 4.33 0.13 2.33
N ASP A 75 5.35 -0.11 1.51
CA ASP A 75 6.51 -0.92 1.90
C ASP A 75 7.31 -0.28 3.05
N GLN A 76 7.49 1.03 3.02
CA GLN A 76 8.15 1.76 4.11
C GLN A 76 7.33 1.69 5.42
N LYS A 77 6.01 1.90 5.35
CA LYS A 77 5.12 1.78 6.50
C LYS A 77 5.14 0.35 7.06
N TYR A 78 5.03 -0.66 6.17
CA TYR A 78 5.12 -2.06 6.59
C TYR A 78 6.46 -2.35 7.28
N GLY A 79 7.57 -1.92 6.71
CA GLY A 79 8.91 -2.10 7.31
C GLY A 79 9.01 -1.47 8.70
N HIS A 80 8.43 -0.28 8.89
CA HIS A 80 8.41 0.40 10.19
C HIS A 80 7.60 -0.38 11.25
N PHE A 81 6.42 -0.91 10.88
CA PHE A 81 5.53 -1.58 11.83
C PHE A 81 5.78 -3.07 11.97
N SER A 82 6.41 -3.76 11.00
CA SER A 82 6.64 -5.21 11.06
C SER A 82 7.48 -5.63 12.29
N GLY A 83 8.36 -4.76 12.77
CA GLY A 83 9.13 -5.00 14.00
C GLY A 83 8.40 -4.66 15.30
N THR A 84 7.19 -4.09 15.24
CA THR A 84 6.43 -3.67 16.43
C THR A 84 5.36 -4.67 16.85
N GLU A 85 5.28 -5.83 16.20
CA GLU A 85 4.37 -6.89 16.65
C GLU A 85 4.70 -7.29 18.08
N GLY A 86 3.68 -7.35 18.90
CA GLY A 86 3.86 -7.62 20.32
C GLY A 86 4.17 -6.39 21.18
N ASP A 87 4.39 -5.22 20.61
CA ASP A 87 4.68 -4.01 21.37
C ASP A 87 3.43 -3.22 21.74
N ILE A 88 3.61 -2.27 22.69
CA ILE A 88 2.57 -1.32 23.05
C ILE A 88 2.83 -0.01 22.33
N LEU A 89 1.83 0.44 21.60
CA LEU A 89 1.84 1.74 20.94
C LEU A 89 0.76 2.63 21.55
N THR A 90 0.99 3.94 21.49
CA THR A 90 -0.04 4.93 21.84
C THR A 90 -0.69 5.40 20.55
N GLY A 91 -2.01 5.27 20.48
CA GLY A 91 -2.77 5.73 19.32
C GLY A 91 -3.92 6.65 19.73
N VAL A 92 -4.47 7.35 18.74
CA VAL A 92 -5.62 8.23 18.87
C VAL A 92 -6.83 7.55 18.22
N ILE A 93 -7.91 7.46 18.97
CA ILE A 93 -9.15 6.82 18.48
C ILE A 93 -9.77 7.68 17.39
N GLN A 94 -10.04 7.06 16.25
CA GLN A 94 -10.81 7.60 15.13
C GLN A 94 -12.15 6.88 15.08
N ALA A 95 -13.11 7.35 15.89
CA ALA A 95 -14.42 6.73 15.98
C ALA A 95 -15.21 7.00 14.69
N ASP A 96 -15.71 5.93 14.08
CA ASP A 96 -16.65 5.96 12.97
C ASP A 96 -18.01 5.46 13.49
N ARG A 97 -19.07 6.23 13.29
CA ARG A 97 -20.41 5.94 13.83
C ARG A 97 -21.01 4.65 13.30
N ASP A 98 -20.60 4.24 12.11
CA ASP A 98 -21.18 3.09 11.40
C ASP A 98 -20.31 1.81 11.45
N SER A 99 -19.13 1.87 12.07
CA SER A 99 -18.18 0.76 12.11
C SER A 99 -18.20 0.05 13.46
N ARG A 100 -18.34 -1.29 13.44
CA ARG A 100 -18.15 -2.14 14.63
C ARG A 100 -16.68 -2.23 15.05
N ALA A 101 -15.75 -1.91 14.17
CA ALA A 101 -14.33 -1.84 14.45
C ALA A 101 -13.93 -0.39 14.76
N VAL A 102 -13.07 -0.21 15.75
CA VAL A 102 -12.51 1.09 16.10
C VAL A 102 -11.21 1.28 15.31
N ARG A 103 -11.08 2.41 14.62
CA ARG A 103 -9.81 2.82 14.01
C ARG A 103 -8.95 3.54 15.02
N VAL A 104 -7.66 3.23 15.00
CA VAL A 104 -6.67 3.82 15.91
C VAL A 104 -5.56 4.43 15.06
N ASP A 105 -5.44 5.73 15.09
CA ASP A 105 -4.37 6.45 14.41
C ASP A 105 -3.06 6.32 15.20
N LEU A 106 -2.07 5.69 14.60
CA LEU A 106 -0.72 5.50 15.14
C LEU A 106 0.27 6.57 14.64
N GLY A 107 -0.23 7.60 13.95
CA GLY A 107 0.54 8.72 13.41
C GLY A 107 0.86 8.55 11.93
N SER A 108 1.55 7.50 11.52
CA SER A 108 1.89 7.23 10.10
C SER A 108 0.96 6.21 9.44
N LEU A 109 0.16 5.49 10.23
CA LEU A 109 -0.75 4.45 9.77
C LEU A 109 -1.96 4.36 10.70
N GLU A 110 -3.13 4.04 10.14
CA GLU A 110 -4.32 3.66 10.91
C GLU A 110 -4.31 2.15 11.20
N ALA A 111 -4.42 1.80 12.48
CA ALA A 111 -4.64 0.43 12.93
C ALA A 111 -6.13 0.16 13.10
N ILE A 112 -6.50 -1.12 13.03
CA ILE A 112 -7.86 -1.58 13.24
C ILE A 112 -7.93 -2.35 14.55
N MET A 113 -8.90 -2.00 15.41
CA MET A 113 -9.24 -2.73 16.62
C MET A 113 -10.63 -3.36 16.43
N PRO A 114 -10.69 -4.65 16.06
CA PRO A 114 -11.96 -5.37 15.91
C PRO A 114 -12.76 -5.42 17.21
N LEU A 115 -14.06 -5.67 17.13
CA LEU A 115 -14.92 -5.73 18.30
C LEU A 115 -14.45 -6.76 19.36
N ALA A 116 -13.89 -7.88 18.92
CA ALA A 116 -13.35 -8.91 19.81
C ALA A 116 -12.10 -8.45 20.60
N GLU A 117 -11.41 -7.43 20.11
CA GLU A 117 -10.21 -6.86 20.72
C GLU A 117 -10.50 -5.59 21.53
N GLN A 118 -11.78 -5.23 21.68
CA GLN A 118 -12.24 -4.10 22.47
C GLN A 118 -12.68 -4.56 23.85
N VAL A 119 -12.38 -3.76 24.89
CA VAL A 119 -12.87 -4.02 26.25
C VAL A 119 -14.33 -3.56 26.35
N PRO A 120 -15.26 -4.43 26.74
CA PRO A 120 -16.65 -4.03 26.95
C PRO A 120 -16.78 -2.91 27.98
N GLY A 121 -17.48 -1.83 27.61
CA GLY A 121 -17.70 -0.69 28.50
C GLY A 121 -16.55 0.34 28.54
N GLU A 122 -15.44 0.11 27.87
CA GLU A 122 -14.40 1.13 27.70
C GLU A 122 -14.87 2.20 26.70
N ASP A 123 -14.53 3.45 27.00
CA ASP A 123 -14.89 4.58 26.14
C ASP A 123 -13.89 4.72 24.98
N TYR A 124 -14.38 4.56 23.76
CA TYR A 124 -13.63 4.73 22.49
C TYR A 124 -14.08 5.98 21.72
N SER A 125 -14.34 7.06 22.43
CA SER A 125 -14.73 8.33 21.80
C SER A 125 -13.60 8.88 20.92
N HIS A 126 -14.00 9.57 19.83
CA HIS A 126 -13.09 10.18 18.89
C HIS A 126 -12.10 11.14 19.58
N GLY A 127 -10.83 11.08 19.21
CA GLY A 127 -9.77 11.91 19.75
C GLY A 127 -9.14 11.41 21.05
N LYS A 128 -9.68 10.37 21.68
CA LYS A 128 -9.10 9.80 22.90
C LYS A 128 -7.79 9.07 22.59
N ARG A 129 -6.79 9.29 23.44
CA ARG A 129 -5.51 8.58 23.37
C ARG A 129 -5.53 7.34 24.26
N LEU A 130 -5.16 6.20 23.67
CA LEU A 130 -5.09 4.93 24.37
C LEU A 130 -3.79 4.19 24.03
N LYS A 131 -3.25 3.45 25.01
CA LYS A 131 -2.17 2.48 24.78
C LYS A 131 -2.81 1.19 24.27
N VAL A 132 -2.35 0.69 23.14
CA VAL A 132 -2.85 -0.52 22.49
C VAL A 132 -1.72 -1.52 22.24
N TYR A 133 -2.02 -2.80 22.28
CA TYR A 133 -1.08 -3.88 21.97
C TYR A 133 -1.18 -4.22 20.48
N VAL A 134 -0.04 -4.30 19.79
CA VAL A 134 0.02 -4.70 18.39
C VAL A 134 -0.07 -6.22 18.29
N VAL A 135 -1.16 -6.72 17.75
CA VAL A 135 -1.42 -8.17 17.61
C VAL A 135 -0.74 -8.71 16.36
N SER A 136 -0.92 -8.03 15.23
CA SER A 136 -0.34 -8.45 13.96
C SER A 136 -0.20 -7.29 12.98
N VAL A 137 0.81 -7.39 12.11
CA VAL A 137 1.05 -6.49 10.99
C VAL A 137 1.04 -7.31 9.70
N ARG A 138 0.11 -7.06 8.81
CA ARG A 138 -0.05 -7.81 7.56
C ARG A 138 0.03 -6.91 6.35
N ARG A 139 0.53 -7.46 5.23
CA ARG A 139 0.42 -6.79 3.93
C ARG A 139 -0.93 -7.15 3.31
N GLU A 140 -1.68 -6.13 2.92
CA GLU A 140 -2.92 -6.29 2.16
C GLU A 140 -2.87 -5.50 0.85
N LEU A 141 -3.84 -5.75 -0.04
CA LEU A 141 -3.91 -5.11 -1.36
C LEU A 141 -4.03 -3.57 -1.30
N ARG A 142 -4.50 -3.04 -0.18
CA ARG A 142 -4.70 -1.60 0.05
C ARG A 142 -3.68 -0.99 1.00
N GLY A 143 -2.53 -1.64 1.15
CA GLY A 143 -1.47 -1.24 2.06
C GLY A 143 -1.39 -2.07 3.34
N PRO A 144 -0.43 -1.79 4.23
CA PRO A 144 -0.23 -2.54 5.45
C PRO A 144 -1.41 -2.37 6.42
N GLN A 145 -1.91 -3.49 6.95
CA GLN A 145 -2.95 -3.52 7.97
C GLN A 145 -2.34 -3.89 9.31
N VAL A 146 -2.53 -3.05 10.31
CA VAL A 146 -2.14 -3.30 11.70
C VAL A 146 -3.39 -3.60 12.52
N VAL A 147 -3.39 -4.75 13.19
CA VAL A 147 -4.43 -5.12 14.13
C VAL A 147 -3.94 -4.87 15.55
N VAL A 148 -4.73 -4.14 16.32
CA VAL A 148 -4.41 -3.79 17.71
C VAL A 148 -5.48 -4.29 18.66
N SER A 149 -5.09 -4.50 19.93
CA SER A 149 -5.93 -5.06 20.97
C SER A 149 -5.83 -4.27 22.27
N ARG A 150 -6.97 -4.25 23.01
CA ARG A 150 -7.06 -3.80 24.41
C ARG A 150 -7.35 -4.95 25.36
N THR A 151 -7.77 -6.11 24.85
CA THR A 151 -8.11 -7.30 25.63
C THR A 151 -6.96 -8.31 25.74
N HIS A 152 -5.90 -8.16 24.93
CA HIS A 152 -4.81 -9.13 24.86
C HIS A 152 -4.04 -9.23 26.20
N PRO A 153 -3.80 -10.43 26.76
CA PRO A 153 -3.14 -10.60 28.07
C PRO A 153 -1.74 -9.97 28.14
N ASN A 154 -1.01 -9.97 27.04
CA ASN A 154 0.31 -9.36 26.99
C ASN A 154 0.29 -7.84 27.08
N LEU A 155 -0.84 -7.18 26.81
CA LEU A 155 -0.98 -5.73 27.07
C LEU A 155 -0.72 -5.44 28.54
N VAL A 156 -1.39 -6.18 29.44
CA VAL A 156 -1.24 -6.00 30.89
C VAL A 156 0.18 -6.32 31.32
N ARG A 157 0.76 -7.44 30.87
CA ARG A 157 2.13 -7.82 31.20
C ARG A 157 3.14 -6.74 30.81
N LYS A 158 3.04 -6.21 29.59
CA LYS A 158 3.93 -5.15 29.10
C LYS A 158 3.69 -3.81 29.77
N LEU A 159 2.43 -3.48 30.12
CA LEU A 159 2.14 -2.28 30.90
C LEU A 159 2.79 -2.36 32.29
N PHE A 160 2.69 -3.49 32.97
CA PHE A 160 3.38 -3.69 34.26
C PHE A 160 4.90 -3.58 34.11
N ALA A 161 5.49 -4.18 33.07
CA ALA A 161 6.92 -4.06 32.83
C ALA A 161 7.38 -2.62 32.52
N LEU A 162 6.50 -1.80 31.97
CA LEU A 162 6.78 -0.38 31.71
C LEU A 162 6.65 0.51 32.96
N GLU A 163 5.66 0.23 33.81
CA GLU A 163 5.31 1.09 34.94
C GLU A 163 5.99 0.63 36.26
N VAL A 164 6.44 -0.62 36.33
CA VAL A 164 7.07 -1.24 37.51
C VAL A 164 8.50 -1.66 37.21
N PRO A 165 9.50 -0.83 37.56
CA PRO A 165 10.91 -1.11 37.24
C PRO A 165 11.44 -2.46 37.80
N GLU A 166 10.90 -2.90 38.95
CA GLU A 166 11.28 -4.13 39.63
C GLU A 166 10.96 -5.38 38.74
N ILE A 167 9.85 -5.34 38.03
CA ILE A 167 9.48 -6.42 37.08
C ILE A 167 10.42 -6.42 35.88
N ALA A 168 10.79 -5.26 35.36
CA ALA A 168 11.74 -5.15 34.27
C ALA A 168 13.15 -5.63 34.65
N GLN A 169 13.52 -5.51 35.92
CA GLN A 169 14.80 -5.97 36.48
C GLN A 169 14.78 -7.43 36.92
N GLY A 170 13.64 -8.11 36.85
CA GLY A 170 13.49 -9.51 37.21
C GLY A 170 13.61 -9.77 38.73
N VAL A 171 13.29 -8.77 39.56
CA VAL A 171 13.32 -8.86 41.03
C VAL A 171 12.02 -9.47 41.56
N VAL A 172 10.94 -9.41 40.78
CA VAL A 172 9.61 -10.00 41.06
C VAL A 172 9.12 -10.79 39.88
#